data_51cea8ea56efa3948e3cf5d5536d9cc5
#
_entry.id   51cea8ea56efa3948e3cf5d5536d9cc5
#
_cell.length_a   1.000
_cell.length_b   1.000
_cell.length_c   1.000
_cell.angle_alpha   90.00
_cell.angle_beta   90.00
_cell.angle_gamma   90.00
#
_symmetry.space_group_name_H-M   'P 1'
#
loop_
_entity.id
_entity.type
_entity.pdbx_description
1 polymer ?
#
loop_
_entity_poly.entity_id
_entity_poly.type
_entity_poly.pdbx_seq_one_letter_code
_entity_poly.pdbx_strand_id
1 'polypeptide(L)'
;MPILAMFMAVLLWSSSIVGSKAAVLHMAVGEVVAGRFILAATVMWTMVLLTRQPVHLRQAARPLLMGMLDPGLVSILMVWALFHTSAVNASVFWALMPLIMPIAGRLVLKEAINPVVILGAIVAFGGAILLVQANRAAGEGDLFGDLLVVCGILCAVGSSLTARHVAKAQGRPMVTTAWQMSMALVIGLLALTFIEGSAAPLELLDSNVLILMLYLGGIATAGPFLLLNFALRHLPVARTSLFSPLIGALSVPLAAFFLGETIQALEIAAIAIVMLGVLAPTLLGPAVLARLRSPPGPGDERALDGLEYVVSDTETTGLEPSGGDRIVQIAGVRIVGGVVRRDLVFNELVNPGRNIPPLSTTFHGITDAQIAESRGIAPVAQDFVDFCGDAVLVAHNAAFDMKFLELAQAEGAPVFEQTVLDTLLLSAVLEKGAHDHGLDALVERHGVILPEADRHTALGDSLATAEVFLALLAKADAAKTVADLQAISHKARRFRRLQKQF
;
A
#
# COMPACT_ATOMS: atom_id res chain seq x y z
N MET A 1 -8.30 -0.44 6.07
CA MET A 1 -8.55 1.00 5.93
C MET A 1 -8.15 1.57 4.55
N PRO A 2 -6.90 1.42 4.00
CA PRO A 2 -6.54 2.08 2.72
C PRO A 2 -7.31 1.57 1.48
N ILE A 3 -7.66 0.28 1.42
CA ILE A 3 -8.51 -0.27 0.35
C ILE A 3 -9.93 0.33 0.41
N LEU A 4 -10.50 0.46 1.61
CA LEU A 4 -11.80 1.10 1.80
C LEU A 4 -11.76 2.58 1.38
N ALA A 5 -10.67 3.29 1.69
CA ALA A 5 -10.48 4.66 1.24
C ALA A 5 -10.47 4.77 -0.29
N MET A 6 -9.85 3.81 -1.01
CA MET A 6 -9.90 3.77 -2.48
C MET A 6 -11.31 3.50 -3.01
N PHE A 7 -12.08 2.59 -2.41
CA PHE A 7 -13.46 2.36 -2.80
C PHE A 7 -14.32 3.61 -2.62
N MET A 8 -14.18 4.29 -1.48
CA MET A 8 -14.89 5.56 -1.22
C MET A 8 -14.47 6.65 -2.19
N ALA A 9 -13.16 6.77 -2.51
CA ALA A 9 -12.67 7.74 -3.49
C ALA A 9 -13.29 7.50 -4.87
N VAL A 10 -13.33 6.25 -5.32
CA VAL A 10 -13.92 5.87 -6.61
C VAL A 10 -15.41 6.14 -6.64
N LEU A 11 -16.15 5.82 -5.57
CA LEU A 11 -17.58 6.11 -5.48
C LEU A 11 -17.85 7.61 -5.58
N LEU A 12 -17.06 8.43 -4.90
CA LEU A 12 -17.15 9.88 -4.97
C LEU A 12 -16.80 10.43 -6.35
N TRP A 13 -15.77 9.89 -7.04
CA TRP A 13 -15.46 10.28 -8.42
C TRP A 13 -16.57 9.87 -9.39
N SER A 14 -17.12 8.65 -9.24
CA SER A 14 -18.25 8.19 -10.07
C SER A 14 -19.47 9.07 -9.91
N SER A 15 -19.85 9.43 -8.69
CA SER A 15 -20.93 10.35 -8.40
C SER A 15 -20.66 11.78 -8.87
N SER A 16 -19.36 12.19 -8.85
CA SER A 16 -18.92 13.49 -9.39
C SER A 16 -19.16 13.61 -10.91
N ILE A 17 -19.01 12.51 -11.66
CA ILE A 17 -19.32 12.48 -13.10
C ILE A 17 -20.80 12.76 -13.32
N VAL A 18 -21.67 12.05 -12.60
CA VAL A 18 -23.14 12.21 -12.70
C VAL A 18 -23.57 13.60 -12.25
N GLY A 19 -23.05 14.09 -11.12
CA GLY A 19 -23.34 15.43 -10.63
C GLY A 19 -22.83 16.54 -11.55
N SER A 20 -21.68 16.36 -12.21
CA SER A 20 -21.16 17.31 -13.19
C SER A 20 -22.05 17.35 -14.42
N LYS A 21 -22.56 16.19 -14.89
CA LYS A 21 -23.53 16.13 -16.00
C LYS A 21 -24.82 16.90 -15.65
N ALA A 22 -25.28 16.81 -14.42
CA ALA A 22 -26.43 17.60 -13.95
C ALA A 22 -26.10 19.10 -13.86
N ALA A 23 -24.90 19.48 -13.39
CA ALA A 23 -24.51 20.87 -13.21
C ALA A 23 -24.39 21.65 -14.55
N VAL A 24 -23.82 21.01 -15.59
CA VAL A 24 -23.64 21.64 -16.91
C VAL A 24 -24.96 21.88 -17.65
N LEU A 25 -26.10 21.38 -17.16
CA LEU A 25 -27.42 21.77 -17.67
C LEU A 25 -27.83 23.19 -17.21
N HIS A 26 -27.18 23.73 -16.17
CA HIS A 26 -27.51 25.00 -15.54
C HIS A 26 -26.35 26.00 -15.52
N MET A 27 -25.13 25.56 -15.77
CA MET A 27 -23.92 26.39 -15.70
C MET A 27 -22.97 26.07 -16.86
N ALA A 28 -22.15 27.03 -17.24
CA ALA A 28 -21.06 26.79 -18.18
C ALA A 28 -20.00 25.83 -17.61
N VAL A 29 -19.33 25.08 -18.49
CA VAL A 29 -18.36 24.05 -18.07
C VAL A 29 -17.23 24.64 -17.22
N GLY A 30 -16.69 25.80 -17.62
CA GLY A 30 -15.63 26.50 -16.88
C GLY A 30 -16.08 26.98 -15.51
N GLU A 31 -17.33 27.44 -15.39
CA GLU A 31 -17.91 27.82 -14.10
C GLU A 31 -18.04 26.63 -13.14
N VAL A 32 -18.48 25.47 -13.66
CA VAL A 32 -18.52 24.23 -12.88
C VAL A 32 -17.13 23.83 -12.43
N VAL A 33 -16.13 23.85 -13.31
CA VAL A 33 -14.74 23.49 -13.00
C VAL A 33 -14.12 24.45 -11.97
N ALA A 34 -14.22 25.78 -12.22
CA ALA A 34 -13.67 26.79 -11.31
C ALA A 34 -14.39 26.77 -9.94
N GLY A 35 -15.72 26.69 -9.94
CA GLY A 35 -16.52 26.61 -8.71
C GLY A 35 -16.19 25.39 -7.86
N ARG A 36 -15.97 24.23 -8.49
CA ARG A 36 -15.54 23.01 -7.78
C ARG A 36 -14.19 23.19 -7.11
N PHE A 37 -13.21 23.81 -7.76
CA PHE A 37 -11.89 24.00 -7.17
C PHE A 37 -11.87 25.10 -6.10
N ILE A 38 -12.69 26.16 -6.24
CA ILE A 38 -12.90 27.16 -5.18
C ILE A 38 -13.40 26.46 -3.91
N LEU A 39 -14.47 25.69 -4.03
CA LEU A 39 -15.07 24.98 -2.89
C LEU A 39 -14.14 23.92 -2.32
N ALA A 40 -13.46 23.12 -3.16
CA ALA A 40 -12.52 22.12 -2.73
C ALA A 40 -11.33 22.71 -1.96
N ALA A 41 -10.74 23.78 -2.45
CA ALA A 41 -9.65 24.47 -1.77
C ALA A 41 -10.13 25.09 -0.43
N THR A 42 -11.30 25.75 -0.43
CA THR A 42 -11.90 26.33 0.78
C THR A 42 -12.15 25.26 1.85
N VAL A 43 -12.80 24.15 1.49
CA VAL A 43 -13.07 23.04 2.42
C VAL A 43 -11.78 22.46 2.97
N MET A 44 -10.79 22.19 2.11
CA MET A 44 -9.52 21.59 2.56
C MET A 44 -8.75 22.50 3.48
N TRP A 45 -8.64 23.82 3.19
CA TRP A 45 -7.97 24.75 4.08
C TRP A 45 -8.73 24.95 5.38
N THR A 46 -10.07 24.99 5.35
CA THR A 46 -10.89 25.03 6.57
C THR A 46 -10.61 23.81 7.44
N MET A 47 -10.57 22.60 6.87
CA MET A 47 -10.23 21.39 7.60
C MET A 47 -8.80 21.44 8.21
N VAL A 48 -7.82 21.93 7.44
CA VAL A 48 -6.43 22.10 7.92
C VAL A 48 -6.39 23.04 9.13
N LEU A 49 -7.11 24.18 9.06
CA LEU A 49 -7.17 25.17 10.14
C LEU A 49 -7.89 24.63 11.37
N LEU A 50 -9.06 24.00 11.20
CA LEU A 50 -9.84 23.42 12.30
C LEU A 50 -9.09 22.30 13.03
N THR A 51 -8.36 21.48 12.28
CA THR A 51 -7.56 20.37 12.84
C THR A 51 -6.16 20.81 13.29
N ARG A 52 -5.84 22.11 13.18
CA ARG A 52 -4.56 22.71 13.56
C ARG A 52 -3.35 21.97 13.00
N GLN A 53 -3.44 21.50 11.74
CA GLN A 53 -2.33 20.80 11.09
C GLN A 53 -1.16 21.77 10.86
N PRO A 54 0.10 21.39 11.19
CA PRO A 54 1.24 22.26 10.92
C PRO A 54 1.49 22.35 9.41
N VAL A 55 1.54 23.59 8.91
CA VAL A 55 1.76 23.91 7.49
C VAL A 55 3.18 24.47 7.31
N HIS A 56 3.95 23.83 6.42
CA HIS A 56 5.30 24.27 6.09
C HIS A 56 5.39 24.66 4.61
N LEU A 57 5.64 25.93 4.32
CA LEU A 57 5.74 26.44 2.94
C LEU A 57 6.82 25.73 2.12
N ARG A 58 7.94 25.34 2.75
CA ARG A 58 9.02 24.58 2.06
C ARG A 58 8.58 23.21 1.53
N GLN A 59 7.48 22.68 2.05
CA GLN A 59 6.93 21.39 1.64
C GLN A 59 5.80 21.52 0.61
N ALA A 60 5.42 22.73 0.21
CA ALA A 60 4.30 22.99 -0.69
C ALA A 60 4.60 22.68 -2.18
N ALA A 61 5.86 22.79 -2.61
CA ALA A 61 6.24 22.71 -4.03
C ALA A 61 5.75 21.42 -4.72
N ARG A 62 5.94 20.27 -4.10
CA ARG A 62 5.49 18.99 -4.68
C ARG A 62 3.97 18.84 -4.69
N PRO A 63 3.23 19.12 -3.60
CA PRO A 63 1.77 19.16 -3.63
C PRO A 63 1.19 20.16 -4.65
N LEU A 64 1.81 21.32 -4.82
CA LEU A 64 1.43 22.28 -5.88
C LEU A 64 1.64 21.68 -7.28
N LEU A 65 2.79 21.03 -7.52
CA LEU A 65 3.02 20.29 -8.77
C LEU A 65 1.97 19.20 -9.00
N MET A 66 1.58 18.46 -7.98
CA MET A 66 0.48 17.50 -8.08
C MET A 66 -0.81 18.16 -8.52
N GLY A 67 -1.20 19.28 -7.90
CA GLY A 67 -2.42 20.02 -8.25
C GLY A 67 -2.36 20.65 -9.65
N MET A 68 -1.17 21.07 -10.10
CA MET A 68 -0.96 21.55 -11.47
C MET A 68 -1.19 20.41 -12.48
N LEU A 69 -0.63 19.22 -12.24
CA LEU A 69 -0.76 18.07 -13.13
C LEU A 69 -2.18 17.50 -13.07
N ASP A 70 -2.64 17.12 -11.89
CA ASP A 70 -3.96 16.53 -11.66
C ASP A 70 -4.51 17.02 -10.29
N PRO A 71 -5.68 17.70 -10.28
CA PRO A 71 -6.66 17.82 -11.34
C PRO A 71 -6.52 19.02 -12.33
N GLY A 72 -5.53 19.90 -12.17
CA GLY A 72 -5.43 21.14 -12.96
C GLY A 72 -5.34 20.90 -14.48
N LEU A 73 -4.16 20.51 -14.98
CA LEU A 73 -3.93 20.29 -16.42
C LEU A 73 -4.80 19.16 -16.97
N VAL A 74 -5.02 18.09 -16.21
CA VAL A 74 -5.93 17.00 -16.61
C VAL A 74 -7.30 17.56 -16.98
N SER A 75 -7.88 18.46 -16.17
CA SER A 75 -9.20 19.02 -16.45
C SER A 75 -9.23 19.81 -17.76
N ILE A 76 -8.19 20.63 -18.04
CA ILE A 76 -8.10 21.42 -19.28
C ILE A 76 -7.91 20.49 -20.49
N LEU A 77 -6.95 19.58 -20.41
CA LEU A 77 -6.63 18.65 -21.51
C LEU A 77 -7.85 17.78 -21.87
N MET A 78 -8.59 17.32 -20.85
CA MET A 78 -9.79 16.51 -21.07
C MET A 78 -10.93 17.31 -21.71
N VAL A 79 -11.18 18.54 -21.25
CA VAL A 79 -12.19 19.40 -21.88
C VAL A 79 -11.81 19.64 -23.34
N TRP A 80 -10.56 20.00 -23.61
CA TRP A 80 -10.08 20.23 -24.96
C TRP A 80 -10.12 18.99 -25.85
N ALA A 81 -9.72 17.84 -25.30
CA ALA A 81 -9.80 16.57 -26.02
C ALA A 81 -11.22 16.25 -26.49
N LEU A 82 -12.25 16.52 -25.67
CA LEU A 82 -13.65 16.24 -26.02
C LEU A 82 -14.21 17.08 -27.19
N PHE A 83 -13.55 18.18 -27.59
CA PHE A 83 -13.86 18.86 -28.82
C PHE A 83 -13.29 18.17 -30.08
N HIS A 84 -12.30 17.28 -29.89
CA HIS A 84 -11.55 16.63 -30.97
C HIS A 84 -11.68 15.12 -30.99
N THR A 85 -12.08 14.49 -29.88
CA THR A 85 -12.29 13.03 -29.80
C THR A 85 -13.59 12.71 -29.07
N SER A 86 -14.08 11.49 -29.26
CA SER A 86 -15.30 11.06 -28.57
C SER A 86 -15.03 10.76 -27.09
N ALA A 87 -16.05 10.92 -26.25
CA ALA A 87 -16.00 10.49 -24.85
C ALA A 87 -15.68 8.99 -24.73
N VAL A 88 -16.07 8.20 -25.73
CA VAL A 88 -15.79 6.78 -25.86
C VAL A 88 -14.28 6.54 -25.97
N ASN A 89 -13.60 7.18 -26.93
CA ASN A 89 -12.15 7.06 -27.10
C ASN A 89 -11.40 7.51 -25.85
N ALA A 90 -11.76 8.66 -25.28
CA ALA A 90 -11.17 9.14 -24.04
C ALA A 90 -11.27 8.10 -22.90
N SER A 91 -12.41 7.45 -22.75
CA SER A 91 -12.62 6.44 -21.71
C SER A 91 -11.76 5.19 -21.91
N VAL A 92 -11.51 4.75 -23.16
CA VAL A 92 -10.60 3.64 -23.47
C VAL A 92 -9.18 3.98 -23.05
N PHE A 93 -8.70 5.18 -23.40
CA PHE A 93 -7.36 5.60 -23.00
C PHE A 93 -7.20 5.68 -21.49
N TRP A 94 -8.18 6.21 -20.75
CA TRP A 94 -8.15 6.23 -19.28
C TRP A 94 -8.12 4.85 -18.66
N ALA A 95 -8.76 3.86 -19.28
CA ALA A 95 -8.72 2.47 -18.81
C ALA A 95 -7.34 1.80 -18.96
N LEU A 96 -6.38 2.43 -19.69
CA LEU A 96 -4.97 2.01 -19.74
C LEU A 96 -4.19 2.39 -18.47
N MET A 97 -4.67 3.31 -17.65
CA MET A 97 -3.94 3.79 -16.47
C MET A 97 -3.46 2.67 -15.53
N PRO A 98 -4.24 1.63 -15.22
CA PRO A 98 -3.77 0.50 -14.40
C PRO A 98 -2.69 -0.35 -15.05
N LEU A 99 -2.50 -0.28 -16.37
CA LEU A 99 -1.41 -0.96 -17.07
C LEU A 99 -0.15 -0.09 -17.11
N ILE A 100 -0.29 1.23 -17.26
CA ILE A 100 0.83 2.18 -17.31
C ILE A 100 1.45 2.38 -15.91
N MET A 101 0.63 2.48 -14.88
CA MET A 101 1.07 2.84 -13.53
C MET A 101 2.06 1.86 -12.89
N PRO A 102 1.92 0.52 -13.00
CA PRO A 102 2.93 -0.40 -12.48
C PRO A 102 4.31 -0.22 -13.13
N ILE A 103 4.34 0.05 -14.44
CA ILE A 103 5.57 0.30 -15.19
C ILE A 103 6.21 1.60 -14.71
N ALA A 104 5.43 2.68 -14.65
CA ALA A 104 5.88 3.98 -14.17
C ALA A 104 6.35 3.92 -12.69
N GLY A 105 5.62 3.20 -11.83
CA GLY A 105 5.98 2.95 -10.44
C GLY A 105 7.29 2.18 -10.30
N ARG A 106 7.53 1.20 -11.17
CA ARG A 106 8.81 0.45 -11.21
C ARG A 106 9.97 1.35 -11.62
N LEU A 107 9.79 2.15 -12.66
CA LEU A 107 10.85 3.00 -13.21
C LEU A 107 11.21 4.16 -12.27
N VAL A 108 10.21 4.83 -11.67
CA VAL A 108 10.41 6.06 -10.91
C VAL A 108 10.57 5.81 -9.41
N LEU A 109 9.73 4.94 -8.85
CA LEU A 109 9.67 4.67 -7.40
C LEU A 109 10.35 3.37 -6.99
N LYS A 110 10.84 2.60 -7.98
CA LYS A 110 11.44 1.25 -7.80
C LYS A 110 10.49 0.27 -7.09
N GLU A 111 9.17 0.47 -7.21
CA GLU A 111 8.17 -0.44 -6.64
C GLU A 111 8.16 -1.78 -7.39
N ALA A 112 7.95 -2.88 -6.65
CA ALA A 112 7.88 -4.21 -7.25
C ALA A 112 6.61 -4.37 -8.09
N ILE A 113 6.73 -4.95 -9.29
CA ILE A 113 5.59 -5.28 -10.14
C ILE A 113 4.97 -6.57 -9.61
N ASN A 114 3.67 -6.52 -9.31
CA ASN A 114 2.90 -7.69 -8.90
C ASN A 114 2.14 -8.26 -10.11
N PRO A 115 2.45 -9.49 -10.56
CA PRO A 115 1.82 -10.09 -11.75
C PRO A 115 0.30 -10.26 -11.58
N VAL A 116 -0.19 -10.48 -10.36
CA VAL A 116 -1.65 -10.62 -10.10
C VAL A 116 -2.35 -9.26 -10.31
N VAL A 117 -1.70 -8.15 -9.95
CA VAL A 117 -2.23 -6.80 -10.22
C VAL A 117 -2.26 -6.51 -11.72
N ILE A 118 -1.22 -6.91 -12.47
CA ILE A 118 -1.19 -6.76 -13.94
C ILE A 118 -2.30 -7.58 -14.59
N LEU A 119 -2.48 -8.84 -14.19
CA LEU A 119 -3.56 -9.68 -14.73
C LEU A 119 -4.94 -9.06 -14.44
N GLY A 120 -5.15 -8.57 -13.21
CA GLY A 120 -6.38 -7.86 -12.85
C GLY A 120 -6.59 -6.60 -13.68
N ALA A 121 -5.53 -5.83 -13.93
CA ALA A 121 -5.57 -4.65 -14.78
C ALA A 121 -5.96 -4.97 -16.24
N ILE A 122 -5.44 -6.08 -16.80
CA ILE A 122 -5.80 -6.57 -18.15
C ILE A 122 -7.30 -6.93 -18.19
N VAL A 123 -7.79 -7.67 -17.21
CA VAL A 123 -9.21 -8.05 -17.12
C VAL A 123 -10.10 -6.80 -16.98
N ALA A 124 -9.74 -5.87 -16.10
CA ALA A 124 -10.48 -4.63 -15.89
C ALA A 124 -10.47 -3.73 -17.14
N PHE A 125 -9.35 -3.69 -17.87
CA PHE A 125 -9.23 -2.98 -19.15
C PHE A 125 -10.15 -3.60 -20.23
N GLY A 126 -10.20 -4.93 -20.34
CA GLY A 126 -11.14 -5.63 -21.23
C GLY A 126 -12.60 -5.29 -20.91
N GLY A 127 -12.97 -5.26 -19.63
CA GLY A 127 -14.31 -4.82 -19.19
C GLY A 127 -14.61 -3.36 -19.51
N ALA A 128 -13.61 -2.46 -19.37
CA ALA A 128 -13.78 -1.06 -19.73
C ALA A 128 -13.98 -0.86 -21.24
N ILE A 129 -13.24 -1.59 -22.09
CA ILE A 129 -13.47 -1.58 -23.56
C ILE A 129 -14.90 -2.03 -23.86
N LEU A 130 -15.37 -3.10 -23.22
CA LEU A 130 -16.72 -3.62 -23.43
C LEU A 130 -17.79 -2.61 -23.01
N LEU A 131 -17.58 -1.90 -21.89
CA LEU A 131 -18.46 -0.84 -21.41
C LEU A 131 -18.56 0.30 -22.43
N VAL A 132 -17.42 0.70 -22.98
CA VAL A 132 -17.35 1.73 -24.00
C VAL A 132 -18.05 1.29 -25.29
N GLN A 133 -17.92 0.04 -25.70
CA GLN A 133 -18.63 -0.50 -26.87
C GLN A 133 -20.16 -0.55 -26.66
N ALA A 134 -20.62 -0.81 -25.44
CA ALA A 134 -22.02 -0.78 -25.10
C ALA A 134 -22.65 0.62 -25.26
N ASN A 135 -21.86 1.66 -24.95
CA ASN A 135 -22.28 3.06 -24.99
C ASN A 135 -21.97 3.79 -26.33
N ARG A 136 -21.69 3.04 -27.41
CA ARG A 136 -21.35 3.65 -28.71
C ARG A 136 -22.49 4.53 -29.25
N ALA A 137 -22.35 5.83 -29.05
CA ALA A 137 -22.76 6.83 -30.04
C ALA A 137 -21.49 7.12 -30.87
N ALA A 138 -21.48 6.68 -32.12
CA ALA A 138 -20.33 6.81 -33.01
C ALA A 138 -19.98 8.27 -33.21
N GLY A 139 -18.84 8.70 -32.69
CA GLY A 139 -18.16 9.91 -33.08
C GLY A 139 -16.77 9.55 -33.56
N GLU A 140 -16.40 9.91 -34.76
CA GLU A 140 -15.02 9.82 -35.25
C GLU A 140 -14.18 10.82 -34.47
N GLY A 141 -13.21 10.35 -33.65
CA GLY A 141 -12.20 11.21 -33.02
C GLY A 141 -11.04 11.48 -33.99
N ASP A 142 -10.37 12.61 -33.81
CA ASP A 142 -9.12 12.88 -34.50
C ASP A 142 -7.90 12.53 -33.63
N LEU A 143 -6.74 12.35 -34.28
CA LEU A 143 -5.48 11.98 -33.59
C LEU A 143 -5.06 13.07 -32.58
N PHE A 144 -5.41 14.32 -32.80
CA PHE A 144 -5.05 15.41 -31.89
C PHE A 144 -5.81 15.29 -30.56
N GLY A 145 -7.13 15.01 -30.63
CA GLY A 145 -7.93 14.78 -29.43
C GLY A 145 -7.44 13.58 -28.62
N ASP A 146 -7.11 12.47 -29.30
CA ASP A 146 -6.56 11.28 -28.65
C ASP A 146 -5.20 11.57 -27.98
N LEU A 147 -4.35 12.37 -28.61
CA LEU A 147 -3.07 12.81 -28.05
C LEU A 147 -3.27 13.67 -26.78
N LEU A 148 -4.25 14.56 -26.76
CA LEU A 148 -4.58 15.34 -25.57
C LEU A 148 -5.02 14.44 -24.39
N VAL A 149 -5.80 13.38 -24.66
CA VAL A 149 -6.16 12.40 -23.62
C VAL A 149 -4.93 11.70 -23.08
N VAL A 150 -4.02 11.25 -23.94
CA VAL A 150 -2.75 10.60 -23.53
C VAL A 150 -1.92 11.56 -22.67
N CYS A 151 -1.80 12.83 -23.06
CA CYS A 151 -1.12 13.86 -22.25
C CYS A 151 -1.78 14.01 -20.86
N GLY A 152 -3.12 14.00 -20.79
CA GLY A 152 -3.86 14.04 -19.54
C GLY A 152 -3.54 12.84 -18.64
N ILE A 153 -3.50 11.63 -19.21
CA ILE A 153 -3.12 10.41 -18.47
C ILE A 153 -1.68 10.51 -17.94
N LEU A 154 -0.74 11.00 -18.74
CA LEU A 154 0.64 11.19 -18.30
C LEU A 154 0.74 12.21 -17.16
N CYS A 155 -0.05 13.29 -17.19
CA CYS A 155 -0.18 14.22 -16.07
C CYS A 155 -0.71 13.52 -14.81
N ALA A 156 -1.77 12.72 -14.92
CA ALA A 156 -2.33 11.96 -13.79
C ALA A 156 -1.35 10.93 -13.23
N VAL A 157 -0.58 10.25 -14.10
CA VAL A 157 0.51 9.34 -13.69
C VAL A 157 1.58 10.11 -12.93
N GLY A 158 2.05 11.25 -13.47
CA GLY A 158 3.05 12.10 -12.81
C GLY A 158 2.59 12.62 -11.45
N SER A 159 1.33 13.05 -11.36
CA SER A 159 0.71 13.47 -10.11
C SER A 159 0.69 12.33 -9.09
N SER A 160 0.24 11.13 -9.47
CA SER A 160 0.15 9.97 -8.58
C SER A 160 1.52 9.48 -8.10
N LEU A 161 2.54 9.49 -8.95
CA LEU A 161 3.93 9.17 -8.57
C LEU A 161 4.47 10.19 -7.55
N THR A 162 4.21 11.48 -7.80
CA THR A 162 4.60 12.57 -6.89
C THR A 162 3.84 12.44 -5.56
N ALA A 163 2.54 12.13 -5.61
CA ALA A 163 1.71 11.91 -4.43
C ALA A 163 2.23 10.76 -3.56
N ARG A 164 2.64 9.64 -4.17
CA ARG A 164 3.24 8.52 -3.45
C ARG A 164 4.55 8.91 -2.77
N HIS A 165 5.40 9.67 -3.45
CA HIS A 165 6.65 10.18 -2.88
C HIS A 165 6.38 11.13 -1.70
N VAL A 166 5.45 12.09 -1.86
CA VAL A 166 5.04 13.03 -0.80
C VAL A 166 4.42 12.30 0.38
N ALA A 167 3.54 11.32 0.12
CA ALA A 167 2.87 10.54 1.16
C ALA A 167 3.87 9.77 2.05
N LYS A 168 4.92 9.19 1.45
CA LYS A 168 6.01 8.53 2.19
C LYS A 168 6.85 9.52 3.00
N ALA A 169 7.16 10.71 2.43
CA ALA A 169 8.07 11.67 3.05
C ALA A 169 7.41 12.54 4.13
N GLN A 170 6.17 12.95 3.93
CA GLN A 170 5.52 13.96 4.77
C GLN A 170 4.38 13.40 5.64
N GLY A 171 3.71 12.34 5.19
CA GLY A 171 2.65 11.65 5.95
C GLY A 171 1.41 12.47 6.31
N ARG A 172 1.15 13.62 5.62
CA ARG A 172 0.07 14.57 5.93
C ARG A 172 -0.90 14.74 4.75
N PRO A 173 -1.78 13.77 4.50
CA PRO A 173 -2.64 13.79 3.31
C PRO A 173 -3.54 15.02 3.22
N MET A 174 -4.03 15.54 4.35
CA MET A 174 -4.92 16.71 4.39
C MET A 174 -4.22 17.99 3.91
N VAL A 175 -3.02 18.29 4.43
CA VAL A 175 -2.22 19.46 4.01
C VAL A 175 -1.76 19.31 2.55
N THR A 176 -1.38 18.10 2.15
CA THR A 176 -1.01 17.78 0.77
C THR A 176 -2.17 18.07 -0.18
N THR A 177 -3.39 17.60 0.16
CA THR A 177 -4.58 17.84 -0.67
C THR A 177 -4.97 19.32 -0.69
N ALA A 178 -4.81 20.05 0.42
CA ALA A 178 -5.09 21.49 0.45
C ALA A 178 -4.19 22.26 -0.54
N TRP A 179 -2.89 22.01 -0.57
CA TRP A 179 -1.98 22.59 -1.55
C TRP A 179 -2.29 22.15 -2.98
N GLN A 180 -2.64 20.87 -3.18
CA GLN A 180 -3.05 20.31 -4.46
C GLN A 180 -4.29 21.05 -5.01
N MET A 181 -5.33 21.24 -4.20
CA MET A 181 -6.54 21.97 -4.58
C MET A 181 -6.28 23.46 -4.81
N SER A 182 -5.33 24.09 -4.10
CA SER A 182 -4.95 25.48 -4.32
C SER A 182 -4.38 25.71 -5.72
N MET A 183 -3.51 24.83 -6.20
CA MET A 183 -2.97 24.95 -7.56
C MET A 183 -4.02 24.60 -8.62
N ALA A 184 -4.85 23.59 -8.37
CA ALA A 184 -5.98 23.28 -9.25
C ALA A 184 -6.94 24.46 -9.39
N LEU A 185 -7.18 25.23 -8.31
CA LEU A 185 -7.96 26.46 -8.34
C LEU A 185 -7.32 27.50 -9.26
N VAL A 186 -6.00 27.74 -9.15
CA VAL A 186 -5.29 28.68 -10.03
C VAL A 186 -5.47 28.30 -11.50
N ILE A 187 -5.27 27.02 -11.81
CA ILE A 187 -5.43 26.48 -13.17
C ILE A 187 -6.89 26.59 -13.64
N GLY A 188 -7.86 26.30 -12.78
CA GLY A 188 -9.30 26.39 -13.08
C GLY A 188 -9.75 27.84 -13.37
N LEU A 189 -9.22 28.82 -12.63
CA LEU A 189 -9.49 30.24 -12.87
C LEU A 189 -8.86 30.72 -14.19
N LEU A 190 -7.64 30.26 -14.52
CA LEU A 190 -7.03 30.53 -15.81
C LEU A 190 -7.85 29.90 -16.94
N ALA A 191 -8.33 28.69 -16.79
CA ALA A 191 -9.18 28.04 -17.77
C ALA A 191 -10.48 28.81 -18.01
N LEU A 192 -11.13 29.30 -16.96
CA LEU A 192 -12.34 30.10 -17.06
C LEU A 192 -12.12 31.38 -17.90
N THR A 193 -10.97 32.04 -17.71
CA THR A 193 -10.66 33.29 -18.47
C THR A 193 -10.29 33.05 -19.92
N PHE A 194 -9.63 31.94 -20.26
CA PHE A 194 -9.10 31.68 -21.59
C PHE A 194 -9.99 30.83 -22.49
N ILE A 195 -10.85 29.98 -21.91
CA ILE A 195 -11.67 29.02 -22.66
C ILE A 195 -13.07 29.63 -22.95
N GLU A 196 -13.69 30.33 -22.01
CA GLU A 196 -15.07 30.78 -22.13
C GLU A 196 -15.23 32.30 -22.44
N GLY A 197 -14.16 33.09 -22.40
CA GLY A 197 -14.14 34.48 -22.85
C GLY A 197 -14.97 35.49 -22.06
N SER A 198 -15.90 35.10 -21.24
CA SER A 198 -16.62 35.94 -20.25
C SER A 198 -17.28 35.05 -19.21
N ALA A 199 -17.07 35.34 -17.94
CA ALA A 199 -17.90 34.80 -16.89
C ALA A 199 -19.31 35.34 -17.04
N ALA A 200 -20.27 34.48 -17.40
CA ALA A 200 -21.67 34.83 -17.24
C ALA A 200 -21.92 35.06 -15.73
N PRO A 201 -22.81 35.98 -15.35
CA PRO A 201 -23.10 36.17 -13.94
C PRO A 201 -23.60 34.85 -13.39
N LEU A 202 -22.91 34.34 -12.37
CA LEU A 202 -23.27 33.12 -11.65
C LEU A 202 -24.76 33.18 -11.31
N GLU A 203 -25.58 32.40 -11.99
CA GLU A 203 -26.97 32.10 -11.56
C GLU A 203 -26.95 31.20 -10.33
N LEU A 204 -26.09 31.50 -9.36
CA LEU A 204 -25.95 30.82 -8.07
C LEU A 204 -27.15 31.02 -7.13
N LEU A 205 -28.25 31.59 -7.64
CA LEU A 205 -29.46 31.88 -6.85
C LEU A 205 -30.41 30.69 -6.76
N ASP A 206 -30.25 29.65 -7.59
CA ASP A 206 -31.01 28.41 -7.40
C ASP A 206 -30.38 27.56 -6.28
N SER A 207 -31.13 27.33 -5.21
CA SER A 207 -30.69 26.54 -4.06
C SER A 207 -30.24 25.11 -4.45
N ASN A 208 -30.84 24.51 -5.47
CA ASN A 208 -30.48 23.18 -5.92
C ASN A 208 -29.11 23.16 -6.61
N VAL A 209 -28.83 24.18 -7.44
CA VAL A 209 -27.52 24.35 -8.08
C VAL A 209 -26.44 24.60 -7.03
N LEU A 210 -26.73 25.45 -6.04
CA LEU A 210 -25.79 25.71 -4.95
C LEU A 210 -25.48 24.45 -4.14
N ILE A 211 -26.49 23.67 -3.75
CA ILE A 211 -26.32 22.41 -3.03
C ILE A 211 -25.48 21.42 -3.88
N LEU A 212 -25.79 21.31 -5.18
CA LEU A 212 -25.04 20.48 -6.12
C LEU A 212 -23.57 20.89 -6.20
N MET A 213 -23.30 22.19 -6.28
CA MET A 213 -21.93 22.72 -6.32
C MET A 213 -21.18 22.51 -5.01
N LEU A 214 -21.82 22.69 -3.85
CA LEU A 214 -21.26 22.38 -2.54
C LEU A 214 -20.89 20.89 -2.42
N TYR A 215 -21.76 20.00 -2.91
CA TYR A 215 -21.47 18.59 -3.00
C TYR A 215 -20.28 18.30 -3.93
N LEU A 216 -20.32 18.81 -5.15
CA LEU A 216 -19.28 18.58 -6.17
C LEU A 216 -17.90 19.09 -5.74
N GLY A 217 -17.84 20.32 -5.23
CA GLY A 217 -16.57 20.91 -4.79
C GLY A 217 -16.10 20.35 -3.45
N GLY A 218 -16.94 20.42 -2.42
CA GLY A 218 -16.57 20.08 -1.06
C GLY A 218 -16.35 18.58 -0.82
N ILE A 219 -17.22 17.75 -1.38
CA ILE A 219 -17.20 16.30 -1.12
C ILE A 219 -16.62 15.54 -2.29
N ALA A 220 -17.18 15.71 -3.49
CA ALA A 220 -16.89 14.87 -4.64
C ALA A 220 -15.64 15.30 -5.44
N THR A 221 -14.99 16.41 -5.07
CA THR A 221 -13.67 16.80 -5.57
C THR A 221 -12.61 16.68 -4.49
N ALA A 222 -12.75 17.36 -3.35
CA ALA A 222 -11.74 17.32 -2.29
C ALA A 222 -11.61 15.93 -1.65
N GLY A 223 -12.75 15.26 -1.40
CA GLY A 223 -12.80 13.96 -0.74
C GLY A 223 -11.99 12.87 -1.43
N PRO A 224 -12.20 12.59 -2.72
CA PRO A 224 -11.45 11.54 -3.43
C PRO A 224 -9.94 11.76 -3.42
N PHE A 225 -9.47 12.99 -3.62
CA PHE A 225 -8.04 13.30 -3.59
C PHE A 225 -7.45 13.15 -2.18
N LEU A 226 -8.19 13.50 -1.14
CA LEU A 226 -7.79 13.25 0.24
C LEU A 226 -7.67 11.76 0.53
N LEU A 227 -8.64 10.96 0.09
CA LEU A 227 -8.67 9.51 0.26
C LEU A 227 -7.57 8.82 -0.57
N LEU A 228 -7.32 9.28 -1.79
CA LEU A 228 -6.21 8.82 -2.63
C LEU A 228 -4.85 9.12 -1.98
N ASN A 229 -4.62 10.36 -1.51
CA ASN A 229 -3.39 10.73 -0.83
C ASN A 229 -3.18 9.94 0.47
N PHE A 230 -4.27 9.62 1.19
CA PHE A 230 -4.22 8.71 2.32
C PHE A 230 -3.88 7.27 1.90
N ALA A 231 -4.51 6.76 0.85
CA ALA A 231 -4.26 5.40 0.36
C ALA A 231 -2.83 5.23 -0.17
N LEU A 232 -2.31 6.23 -0.89
CA LEU A 232 -0.94 6.25 -1.42
C LEU A 232 0.14 6.28 -0.32
N ARG A 233 -0.20 6.60 0.91
CA ARG A 233 0.70 6.41 2.05
C ARG A 233 0.97 4.93 2.33
N HIS A 234 -0.02 4.06 2.10
CA HIS A 234 0.00 2.65 2.51
C HIS A 234 0.05 1.67 1.33
N LEU A 235 -0.41 2.08 0.15
CA LEU A 235 -0.51 1.21 -1.03
C LEU A 235 0.42 1.68 -2.15
N PRO A 236 1.06 0.75 -2.88
CA PRO A 236 1.79 1.07 -4.11
C PRO A 236 0.89 1.73 -5.17
N VAL A 237 1.49 2.55 -6.05
CA VAL A 237 0.74 3.24 -7.12
C VAL A 237 0.04 2.26 -8.08
N ALA A 238 0.65 1.12 -8.36
CA ALA A 238 0.06 0.06 -9.17
C ALA A 238 -1.24 -0.49 -8.56
N ARG A 239 -1.33 -0.54 -7.23
CA ARG A 239 -2.51 -1.07 -6.54
C ARG A 239 -3.63 -0.03 -6.42
N THR A 240 -3.29 1.24 -6.27
CA THR A 240 -4.28 2.32 -6.26
C THR A 240 -4.87 2.56 -7.64
N SER A 241 -4.05 2.53 -8.71
CA SER A 241 -4.53 2.72 -10.09
C SER A 241 -5.46 1.60 -10.57
N LEU A 242 -5.35 0.39 -10.01
CA LEU A 242 -6.25 -0.72 -10.34
C LEU A 242 -7.73 -0.38 -10.09
N PHE A 243 -8.01 0.57 -9.21
CA PHE A 243 -9.38 1.01 -8.92
C PHE A 243 -9.95 1.99 -9.98
N SER A 244 -9.12 2.59 -10.84
CA SER A 244 -9.59 3.60 -11.82
C SER A 244 -10.71 3.12 -12.74
N PRO A 245 -10.72 1.90 -13.30
CA PRO A 245 -11.81 1.43 -14.16
C PRO A 245 -13.17 1.35 -13.47
N LEU A 246 -13.18 1.22 -12.12
CA LEU A 246 -14.42 1.23 -11.35
C LEU A 246 -15.16 2.57 -11.43
N ILE A 247 -14.45 3.68 -11.71
CA ILE A 247 -15.08 5.01 -11.83
C ILE A 247 -16.14 4.97 -12.92
N GLY A 248 -15.79 4.49 -14.12
CA GLY A 248 -16.73 4.31 -15.22
C GLY A 248 -17.80 3.26 -14.91
N ALA A 249 -17.39 2.11 -14.37
CA ALA A 249 -18.33 1.03 -14.04
C ALA A 249 -19.39 1.44 -13.02
N LEU A 250 -19.05 2.24 -12.02
CA LEU A 250 -19.98 2.69 -10.99
C LEU A 250 -20.79 3.94 -11.42
N SER A 251 -20.27 4.74 -12.40
CA SER A 251 -21.03 5.90 -12.91
C SER A 251 -22.29 5.49 -13.65
N VAL A 252 -22.31 4.33 -14.32
CA VAL A 252 -23.49 3.81 -15.06
C VAL A 252 -24.70 3.58 -14.13
N PRO A 253 -24.64 2.77 -13.07
CA PRO A 253 -25.77 2.58 -12.18
C PRO A 253 -26.14 3.87 -11.42
N LEU A 254 -25.18 4.75 -11.12
CA LEU A 254 -25.49 6.06 -10.53
C LEU A 254 -26.25 6.97 -11.53
N ALA A 255 -25.87 6.99 -12.81
CA ALA A 255 -26.58 7.74 -13.84
C ALA A 255 -28.00 7.18 -14.05
N ALA A 256 -28.16 5.87 -14.05
CA ALA A 256 -29.47 5.24 -14.13
C ALA A 256 -30.36 5.65 -12.95
N PHE A 257 -29.82 5.65 -11.73
CA PHE A 257 -30.59 6.00 -10.53
C PHE A 257 -30.94 7.51 -10.45
N PHE A 258 -29.97 8.40 -10.72
CA PHE A 258 -30.15 9.85 -10.53
C PHE A 258 -30.66 10.58 -11.78
N LEU A 259 -30.35 10.09 -12.98
CA LEU A 259 -30.72 10.73 -14.25
C LEU A 259 -31.77 9.95 -15.03
N GLY A 260 -32.22 8.80 -14.52
CA GLY A 260 -33.24 7.96 -15.16
C GLY A 260 -32.75 7.26 -16.43
N GLU A 261 -31.43 7.09 -16.61
CA GLU A 261 -30.87 6.42 -17.78
C GLU A 261 -31.13 4.89 -17.71
N THR A 262 -31.34 4.27 -18.87
CA THR A 262 -31.57 2.81 -18.93
C THR A 262 -30.25 2.07 -19.04
N ILE A 263 -30.10 1.00 -18.24
CA ILE A 263 -28.89 0.16 -18.27
C ILE A 263 -29.11 -0.99 -19.27
N GLN A 264 -28.16 -1.16 -20.18
CA GLN A 264 -28.19 -2.26 -21.16
C GLN A 264 -27.55 -3.54 -20.57
N ALA A 265 -27.96 -4.70 -21.09
CA ALA A 265 -27.41 -6.00 -20.64
C ALA A 265 -25.89 -6.09 -20.84
N LEU A 266 -25.36 -5.51 -21.92
CA LEU A 266 -23.91 -5.47 -22.22
C LEU A 266 -23.15 -4.61 -21.20
N GLU A 267 -23.74 -3.53 -20.70
CA GLU A 267 -23.16 -2.69 -19.64
C GLU A 267 -23.08 -3.45 -18.32
N ILE A 268 -24.10 -4.24 -17.97
CA ILE A 268 -24.09 -5.09 -16.77
C ILE A 268 -22.92 -6.10 -16.87
N ALA A 269 -22.75 -6.76 -18.02
CA ALA A 269 -21.66 -7.70 -18.22
C ALA A 269 -20.28 -7.01 -18.13
N ALA A 270 -20.14 -5.82 -18.74
CA ALA A 270 -18.92 -5.03 -18.69
C ALA A 270 -18.57 -4.61 -17.26
N ILE A 271 -19.55 -4.10 -16.50
CA ILE A 271 -19.38 -3.75 -15.08
C ILE A 271 -18.91 -4.97 -14.27
N ALA A 272 -19.54 -6.13 -14.46
CA ALA A 272 -19.15 -7.35 -13.77
C ALA A 272 -17.68 -7.76 -14.06
N ILE A 273 -17.23 -7.64 -15.31
CA ILE A 273 -15.84 -7.92 -15.71
C ILE A 273 -14.87 -6.90 -15.05
N VAL A 274 -15.20 -5.61 -15.06
CA VAL A 274 -14.39 -4.58 -14.38
C VAL A 274 -14.30 -4.89 -12.88
N MET A 275 -15.42 -5.18 -12.24
CA MET A 275 -15.47 -5.54 -10.81
C MET A 275 -14.59 -6.77 -10.52
N LEU A 276 -14.67 -7.81 -11.36
CA LEU A 276 -13.82 -8.99 -11.22
C LEU A 276 -12.34 -8.65 -11.34
N GLY A 277 -11.96 -7.86 -12.34
CA GLY A 277 -10.57 -7.44 -12.56
C GLY A 277 -9.97 -6.65 -11.39
N VAL A 278 -10.78 -5.86 -10.70
CA VAL A 278 -10.34 -5.07 -9.53
C VAL A 278 -10.40 -5.87 -8.22
N LEU A 279 -11.51 -6.58 -7.99
CA LEU A 279 -11.75 -7.27 -6.72
C LEU A 279 -10.92 -8.54 -6.57
N ALA A 280 -10.78 -9.34 -7.63
CA ALA A 280 -10.03 -10.59 -7.54
C ALA A 280 -8.57 -10.38 -7.10
N PRO A 281 -7.75 -9.50 -7.71
CA PRO A 281 -6.39 -9.22 -7.22
C PRO A 281 -6.37 -8.57 -5.83
N THR A 282 -7.38 -7.77 -5.50
CA THR A 282 -7.45 -7.05 -4.23
C THR A 282 -7.76 -7.98 -3.06
N LEU A 283 -8.67 -8.94 -3.26
CA LEU A 283 -9.14 -9.86 -2.24
C LEU A 283 -8.37 -11.19 -2.24
N LEU A 284 -8.07 -11.72 -3.42
CA LEU A 284 -7.46 -13.04 -3.60
C LEU A 284 -5.95 -12.96 -3.86
N GLY A 285 -5.46 -11.83 -4.35
CA GLY A 285 -4.05 -11.63 -4.72
C GLY A 285 -3.07 -12.05 -3.62
N PRO A 286 -3.26 -11.64 -2.35
CA PRO A 286 -2.38 -12.08 -1.26
C PRO A 286 -2.39 -13.59 -1.04
N ALA A 287 -3.54 -14.23 -1.18
CA ALA A 287 -3.68 -15.69 -1.00
C ALA A 287 -3.08 -16.47 -2.19
N VAL A 288 -3.28 -15.98 -3.40
CA VAL A 288 -2.71 -16.57 -4.63
C VAL A 288 -1.20 -16.40 -4.65
N LEU A 289 -0.69 -15.22 -4.32
CA LEU A 289 0.76 -14.96 -4.22
C LEU A 289 1.40 -15.83 -3.14
N ALA A 290 0.75 -16.02 -2.01
CA ALA A 290 1.23 -16.94 -0.97
C ALA A 290 1.30 -18.39 -1.46
N ARG A 291 0.38 -18.81 -2.34
CA ARG A 291 0.40 -20.15 -2.97
C ARG A 291 1.43 -20.27 -4.10
N LEU A 292 1.67 -19.18 -4.84
CA LEU A 292 2.66 -19.16 -5.93
C LEU A 292 4.09 -18.98 -5.43
N ARG A 293 4.27 -18.27 -4.31
CA ARG A 293 5.59 -18.09 -3.64
C ARG A 293 6.02 -19.28 -2.81
N SER A 294 5.07 -20.13 -2.44
CA SER A 294 5.32 -21.39 -1.75
C SER A 294 4.54 -22.47 -2.51
N PRO A 295 5.09 -23.05 -3.59
CA PRO A 295 4.79 -24.45 -3.77
C PRO A 295 5.24 -25.11 -2.46
N PRO A 296 4.49 -26.07 -1.89
CA PRO A 296 5.12 -26.97 -0.95
C PRO A 296 6.24 -27.64 -1.77
N GLY A 297 7.46 -27.12 -1.63
CA GLY A 297 8.65 -27.94 -1.88
C GLY A 297 8.50 -29.19 -1.03
N PRO A 298 9.13 -30.31 -1.37
CA PRO A 298 9.19 -31.44 -0.47
C PRO A 298 9.54 -30.83 0.90
N GLY A 299 8.66 -31.01 1.90
CA GLY A 299 8.85 -30.44 3.23
C GLY A 299 10.23 -30.85 3.70
N ASP A 300 10.83 -30.09 4.56
CA ASP A 300 12.14 -30.45 5.13
C ASP A 300 11.98 -31.75 5.93
N GLU A 301 12.30 -32.87 5.30
CA GLU A 301 12.14 -34.21 5.86
C GLU A 301 13.24 -34.58 6.87
N ARG A 302 14.13 -33.65 7.21
CA ARG A 302 15.15 -33.90 8.24
C ARG A 302 14.48 -34.27 9.57
N ALA A 303 14.98 -35.35 10.16
CA ALA A 303 14.50 -35.80 11.49
C ALA A 303 14.84 -34.76 12.55
N LEU A 304 13.93 -34.53 13.51
CA LEU A 304 14.15 -33.59 14.59
C LEU A 304 15.25 -34.07 15.58
N ASP A 305 15.44 -35.39 15.64
CA ASP A 305 16.46 -35.99 16.50
C ASP A 305 17.86 -35.71 15.96
N GLY A 306 18.72 -35.11 16.81
CA GLY A 306 20.07 -34.73 16.45
C GLY A 306 20.20 -33.52 15.54
N LEU A 307 19.09 -32.85 15.18
CA LEU A 307 19.11 -31.65 14.33
C LEU A 307 19.64 -30.46 15.14
N GLU A 308 20.44 -29.62 14.44
CA GLU A 308 20.86 -28.34 15.01
C GLU A 308 19.89 -27.23 14.59
N TYR A 309 19.67 -26.30 15.52
CA TYR A 309 18.86 -25.11 15.27
C TYR A 309 19.66 -23.85 15.58
N VAL A 310 19.38 -22.78 14.85
CA VAL A 310 19.80 -21.42 15.20
C VAL A 310 18.55 -20.63 15.53
N VAL A 311 18.45 -20.18 16.77
CA VAL A 311 17.35 -19.32 17.20
C VAL A 311 17.80 -17.88 17.14
N SER A 312 17.06 -17.04 16.44
CA SER A 312 17.47 -15.68 16.17
C SER A 312 16.39 -14.66 16.44
N ASP A 313 16.84 -13.44 16.67
CA ASP A 313 16.01 -12.26 16.80
C ASP A 313 16.74 -11.04 16.22
N THR A 314 15.99 -10.00 15.81
CA THR A 314 16.54 -8.77 15.24
C THR A 314 15.97 -7.54 15.91
N GLU A 315 16.84 -6.55 16.23
CA GLU A 315 16.42 -5.22 16.61
C GLU A 315 16.40 -4.30 15.38
N THR A 316 15.46 -3.36 15.36
CA THR A 316 15.18 -2.55 14.19
C THR A 316 14.92 -1.08 14.52
N THR A 317 15.04 -0.18 13.52
CA THR A 317 14.68 1.24 13.68
C THR A 317 13.17 1.48 13.79
N GLY A 318 12.33 0.44 13.69
CA GLY A 318 10.87 0.52 13.78
C GLY A 318 10.19 -0.72 13.24
N LEU A 319 8.85 -0.70 13.22
CA LEU A 319 8.03 -1.87 12.93
C LEU A 319 7.57 -1.97 11.47
N GLU A 320 7.99 -1.05 10.60
CA GLU A 320 7.55 -0.98 9.21
C GLU A 320 8.70 -1.29 8.22
N PRO A 321 9.04 -2.56 7.97
CA PRO A 321 10.13 -2.94 7.06
C PRO A 321 9.92 -2.34 5.66
N SER A 322 8.70 -2.40 5.13
CA SER A 322 8.34 -1.78 3.84
C SER A 322 8.24 -0.25 3.91
N GLY A 323 8.18 0.33 5.11
CA GLY A 323 8.18 1.76 5.39
C GLY A 323 9.58 2.40 5.37
N GLY A 324 10.62 1.57 5.29
CA GLY A 324 12.01 2.01 5.25
C GLY A 324 12.75 1.83 6.57
N ASP A 325 12.17 1.15 7.56
CA ASP A 325 12.89 0.75 8.75
C ASP A 325 13.98 -0.27 8.42
N ARG A 326 15.00 -0.36 9.25
CA ARG A 326 16.23 -1.13 9.01
C ARG A 326 16.62 -1.90 10.27
N ILE A 327 17.35 -3.00 10.08
CA ILE A 327 17.96 -3.76 11.16
C ILE A 327 19.10 -2.95 11.80
N VAL A 328 19.18 -2.97 13.14
CA VAL A 328 20.26 -2.37 13.94
C VAL A 328 21.05 -3.41 14.74
N GLN A 329 20.51 -4.61 14.92
CA GLN A 329 21.20 -5.74 15.54
C GLN A 329 20.65 -7.05 14.99
N ILE A 330 21.53 -8.03 14.80
CA ILE A 330 21.18 -9.45 14.56
C ILE A 330 21.82 -10.27 15.67
N ALA A 331 21.03 -11.08 16.33
CA ALA A 331 21.54 -12.05 17.29
C ALA A 331 21.00 -13.47 17.01
N GLY A 332 21.73 -14.46 17.45
CA GLY A 332 21.33 -15.86 17.36
C GLY A 332 22.09 -16.73 18.32
N VAL A 333 21.47 -17.84 18.71
CA VAL A 333 22.05 -18.87 19.58
C VAL A 333 21.83 -20.25 18.99
N ARG A 334 22.83 -21.12 19.09
CA ARG A 334 22.68 -22.50 18.62
C ARG A 334 22.03 -23.41 19.67
N ILE A 335 21.18 -24.31 19.19
CA ILE A 335 20.73 -25.48 19.92
C ILE A 335 21.39 -26.71 19.30
N VAL A 336 22.17 -27.43 20.09
CA VAL A 336 22.89 -28.62 19.63
C VAL A 336 22.58 -29.78 20.59
N GLY A 337 22.12 -30.90 20.05
CA GLY A 337 21.75 -32.06 20.86
C GLY A 337 20.62 -31.77 21.85
N GLY A 338 19.70 -30.89 21.53
CA GLY A 338 18.59 -30.49 22.40
C GLY A 338 18.99 -29.54 23.55
N VAL A 339 20.20 -28.96 23.52
CA VAL A 339 20.71 -28.04 24.55
C VAL A 339 21.03 -26.69 23.97
N VAL A 340 20.55 -25.62 24.62
CA VAL A 340 20.87 -24.22 24.24
C VAL A 340 22.36 -23.95 24.57
N ARG A 341 23.14 -23.68 23.55
CA ARG A 341 24.58 -23.46 23.62
C ARG A 341 24.89 -21.99 23.78
N ARG A 342 24.90 -21.50 25.01
CA ARG A 342 25.18 -20.08 25.34
C ARG A 342 26.60 -19.63 24.99
N ASP A 343 27.50 -20.59 24.71
CA ASP A 343 28.85 -20.38 24.21
C ASP A 343 28.94 -20.29 22.67
N LEU A 344 27.86 -20.65 21.94
CA LEU A 344 27.76 -20.59 20.50
C LEU A 344 26.70 -19.55 20.10
N VAL A 345 27.08 -18.29 20.18
CA VAL A 345 26.19 -17.16 19.91
C VAL A 345 26.73 -16.29 18.80
N PHE A 346 25.84 -15.70 18.05
CA PHE A 346 26.07 -14.58 17.14
C PHE A 346 25.41 -13.34 17.75
N ASN A 347 26.09 -12.19 17.76
CA ASN A 347 25.53 -10.97 18.31
C ASN A 347 26.26 -9.76 17.74
N GLU A 348 25.73 -9.19 16.68
CA GLU A 348 26.37 -8.11 15.93
C GLU A 348 25.47 -6.91 15.75
N LEU A 349 26.00 -5.71 16.01
CA LEU A 349 25.35 -4.45 15.70
C LEU A 349 25.48 -4.13 14.21
N VAL A 350 24.46 -3.50 13.67
CA VAL A 350 24.37 -3.13 12.26
C VAL A 350 24.17 -1.62 12.14
N ASN A 351 24.96 -0.97 11.30
CA ASN A 351 24.71 0.42 10.91
C ASN A 351 23.57 0.46 9.87
N PRO A 352 22.41 1.00 10.20
CA PRO A 352 21.25 1.04 9.29
C PRO A 352 21.37 2.15 8.21
N GLY A 353 22.44 2.95 8.21
CA GLY A 353 22.59 4.10 7.32
C GLY A 353 21.59 5.24 7.58
N ARG A 354 20.94 5.23 8.74
CA ARG A 354 19.95 6.23 9.19
C ARG A 354 19.92 6.32 10.71
N ASN A 355 19.44 7.42 11.26
CA ASN A 355 19.27 7.58 12.70
C ASN A 355 18.20 6.64 13.25
N ILE A 356 18.42 6.13 14.46
CA ILE A 356 17.47 5.34 15.21
C ILE A 356 16.43 6.29 15.83
N PRO A 357 15.11 6.09 15.60
CA PRO A 357 14.08 6.87 16.28
C PRO A 357 14.16 6.72 17.80
N PRO A 358 13.97 7.81 18.58
CA PRO A 358 14.06 7.74 20.05
C PRO A 358 13.17 6.69 20.70
N LEU A 359 12.01 6.42 20.08
CA LEU A 359 11.09 5.38 20.57
C LEU A 359 11.73 3.99 20.46
N SER A 360 12.38 3.66 19.35
CA SER A 360 13.06 2.37 19.17
C SER A 360 14.21 2.21 20.16
N THR A 361 15.02 3.25 20.34
CA THR A 361 16.08 3.26 21.39
C THR A 361 15.52 2.99 22.79
N THR A 362 14.31 3.48 23.09
CA THR A 362 13.67 3.23 24.40
C THR A 362 13.35 1.73 24.59
N PHE A 363 13.06 0.99 23.51
CA PHE A 363 12.75 -0.44 23.58
C PHE A 363 13.99 -1.31 23.70
N HIS A 364 14.95 -1.18 22.76
CA HIS A 364 16.12 -2.08 22.69
C HIS A 364 17.40 -1.48 23.27
N GLY A 365 17.40 -0.22 23.69
CA GLY A 365 18.55 0.45 24.31
C GLY A 365 19.70 0.83 23.37
N ILE A 366 19.66 0.45 22.10
CA ILE A 366 20.74 0.75 21.13
C ILE A 366 20.63 2.21 20.69
N THR A 367 21.78 2.90 20.70
CA THR A 367 21.91 4.32 20.35
C THR A 367 22.67 4.51 19.05
N ASP A 368 22.46 5.66 18.38
CA ASP A 368 23.23 6.04 17.18
C ASP A 368 24.75 6.00 17.40
N ALA A 369 25.21 6.36 18.61
CA ALA A 369 26.63 6.34 18.96
C ALA A 369 27.22 4.91 18.97
N GLN A 370 26.45 3.91 19.40
CA GLN A 370 26.90 2.51 19.44
C GLN A 370 27.04 1.89 18.05
N ILE A 371 26.17 2.31 17.10
CA ILE A 371 26.18 1.75 15.74
C ILE A 371 26.99 2.57 14.72
N ALA A 372 27.51 3.73 15.11
CA ALA A 372 28.19 4.65 14.20
C ALA A 372 29.34 3.99 13.43
N GLU A 373 30.13 3.16 14.10
CA GLU A 373 31.28 2.44 13.54
C GLU A 373 30.96 0.98 13.17
N SER A 374 29.69 0.55 13.35
CA SER A 374 29.27 -0.80 13.00
C SER A 374 29.23 -1.01 11.49
N ARG A 375 29.39 -2.26 11.08
CA ARG A 375 29.30 -2.67 9.67
C ARG A 375 27.85 -2.51 9.16
N GLY A 376 27.70 -2.33 7.86
CA GLY A 376 26.39 -2.35 7.20
C GLY A 376 25.78 -3.75 7.18
N ILE A 377 24.50 -3.83 6.77
CA ILE A 377 23.71 -5.07 6.81
C ILE A 377 24.31 -6.20 5.97
N ALA A 378 24.87 -5.92 4.77
CA ALA A 378 25.32 -6.98 3.86
C ALA A 378 26.41 -7.88 4.45
N PRO A 379 27.55 -7.37 4.98
CA PRO A 379 28.58 -8.23 5.58
C PRO A 379 28.10 -8.90 6.87
N VAL A 380 27.29 -8.25 7.71
CA VAL A 380 26.78 -8.85 8.95
C VAL A 380 25.80 -9.98 8.66
N ALA A 381 24.91 -9.79 7.68
CA ALA A 381 23.97 -10.83 7.25
C ALA A 381 24.70 -12.02 6.60
N GLN A 382 25.83 -11.79 5.90
CA GLN A 382 26.65 -12.88 5.36
C GLN A 382 27.28 -13.71 6.50
N ASP A 383 27.89 -13.05 7.49
CA ASP A 383 28.47 -13.73 8.65
C ASP A 383 27.38 -14.50 9.43
N PHE A 384 26.14 -13.96 9.48
CA PHE A 384 25.03 -14.66 10.12
C PHE A 384 24.57 -15.89 9.34
N VAL A 385 24.53 -15.82 7.99
CA VAL A 385 24.25 -17.01 7.16
C VAL A 385 25.33 -18.08 7.37
N ASP A 386 26.61 -17.66 7.42
CA ASP A 386 27.72 -18.57 7.69
C ASP A 386 27.63 -19.19 9.09
N PHE A 387 27.21 -18.41 10.09
CA PHE A 387 26.91 -18.90 11.43
C PHE A 387 25.72 -19.88 11.44
N CYS A 388 24.68 -19.65 10.63
CA CYS A 388 23.55 -20.58 10.52
C CYS A 388 23.96 -21.92 9.88
N GLY A 389 24.78 -21.90 8.85
CA GLY A 389 25.12 -23.10 8.07
C GLY A 389 23.87 -23.84 7.62
N ASP A 390 23.85 -25.18 7.85
CA ASP A 390 22.70 -26.05 7.49
C ASP A 390 21.65 -26.18 8.60
N ALA A 391 21.77 -25.42 9.71
CA ALA A 391 20.81 -25.49 10.81
C ALA A 391 19.43 -24.98 10.39
N VAL A 392 18.39 -25.44 11.08
CA VAL A 392 17.05 -24.89 10.96
C VAL A 392 16.99 -23.58 11.73
N LEU A 393 16.54 -22.52 11.06
CA LEU A 393 16.36 -21.21 11.68
C LEU A 393 15.04 -21.18 12.47
N VAL A 394 15.07 -20.65 13.67
CA VAL A 394 13.89 -20.49 14.53
C VAL A 394 13.82 -19.04 14.98
N ALA A 395 12.63 -18.44 14.93
CA ALA A 395 12.40 -17.11 15.47
C ALA A 395 11.00 -17.02 16.11
N HIS A 396 10.79 -15.97 16.90
CA HIS A 396 9.46 -15.66 17.43
C HIS A 396 8.81 -14.60 16.54
N ASN A 397 7.64 -14.89 15.92
CA ASN A 397 7.04 -14.07 14.88
C ASN A 397 7.98 -13.90 13.66
N ALA A 398 8.58 -14.99 13.24
CA ALA A 398 9.64 -15.06 12.22
C ALA A 398 9.36 -14.30 10.92
N ALA A 399 8.09 -14.08 10.57
CA ALA A 399 7.72 -13.30 9.38
C ALA A 399 8.21 -11.87 9.44
N PHE A 400 8.36 -11.30 10.64
CA PHE A 400 8.88 -9.94 10.85
C PHE A 400 10.37 -9.88 10.50
N ASP A 401 11.19 -10.70 11.15
CA ASP A 401 12.65 -10.74 10.94
C ASP A 401 13.01 -11.10 9.51
N MET A 402 12.37 -12.15 8.98
CA MET A 402 12.60 -12.60 7.61
C MET A 402 12.23 -11.54 6.58
N LYS A 403 11.26 -10.67 6.88
CA LYS A 403 10.90 -9.57 5.99
C LYS A 403 11.98 -8.48 5.95
N PHE A 404 12.59 -8.15 7.07
CA PHE A 404 13.73 -7.24 7.09
C PHE A 404 14.93 -7.81 6.35
N LEU A 405 15.25 -9.10 6.54
CA LEU A 405 16.33 -9.79 5.84
C LEU A 405 16.06 -9.88 4.32
N GLU A 406 14.80 -10.16 3.91
CA GLU A 406 14.41 -10.13 2.49
C GLU A 406 14.65 -8.76 1.85
N LEU A 407 14.28 -7.68 2.54
CA LEU A 407 14.45 -6.32 2.02
C LEU A 407 15.91 -5.87 2.01
N ALA A 408 16.72 -6.37 2.94
CA ALA A 408 18.16 -6.11 3.00
C ALA A 408 18.92 -6.67 1.78
N GLN A 409 18.35 -7.63 1.03
CA GLN A 409 18.93 -8.12 -0.23
C GLN A 409 19.11 -6.98 -1.26
N ALA A 410 18.27 -5.94 -1.21
CA ALA A 410 18.45 -4.75 -2.04
C ALA A 410 19.72 -3.94 -1.68
N GLU A 411 20.28 -4.16 -0.50
CA GLU A 411 21.48 -3.56 0.03
C GLU A 411 22.69 -4.53 -0.04
N GLY A 412 22.53 -5.69 -0.71
CA GLY A 412 23.56 -6.68 -0.93
C GLY A 412 23.62 -7.80 0.11
N ALA A 413 22.64 -7.91 1.00
CA ALA A 413 22.56 -9.05 1.92
C ALA A 413 22.26 -10.36 1.16
N PRO A 414 22.74 -11.52 1.66
CA PRO A 414 22.51 -12.81 1.03
C PRO A 414 21.04 -13.23 1.09
N VAL A 415 20.67 -14.23 0.29
CA VAL A 415 19.41 -14.93 0.40
C VAL A 415 19.50 -15.95 1.53
N PHE A 416 18.53 -15.96 2.43
CA PHE A 416 18.42 -16.97 3.49
C PHE A 416 17.66 -18.17 2.94
N GLU A 417 18.36 -19.29 2.74
CA GLU A 417 17.79 -20.55 2.20
C GLU A 417 17.37 -21.53 3.30
N GLN A 418 17.72 -21.24 4.55
CA GLN A 418 17.40 -22.09 5.70
C GLN A 418 15.90 -22.26 5.89
N THR A 419 15.48 -23.44 6.27
CA THR A 419 14.12 -23.68 6.73
C THR A 419 13.86 -22.87 7.99
N VAL A 420 12.74 -22.14 8.03
CA VAL A 420 12.37 -21.29 9.16
C VAL A 420 11.18 -21.88 9.91
N LEU A 421 11.29 -21.98 11.24
CA LEU A 421 10.22 -22.32 12.18
C LEU A 421 9.85 -21.09 13.01
N ASP A 422 8.59 -21.00 13.41
CA ASP A 422 8.03 -19.85 14.14
C ASP A 422 7.38 -20.29 15.44
N THR A 423 7.94 -19.88 16.57
CA THR A 423 7.46 -20.27 17.91
C THR A 423 6.09 -19.67 18.22
N LEU A 424 5.74 -18.48 17.72
CA LEU A 424 4.41 -17.91 17.86
C LEU A 424 3.35 -18.80 17.18
N LEU A 425 3.63 -19.27 15.96
CA LEU A 425 2.71 -20.15 15.23
C LEU A 425 2.62 -21.55 15.86
N LEU A 426 3.74 -22.09 16.33
CA LEU A 426 3.78 -23.38 17.03
C LEU A 426 2.97 -23.31 18.32
N SER A 427 3.20 -22.30 19.16
CA SER A 427 2.48 -22.16 20.44
C SER A 427 0.98 -21.99 20.24
N ALA A 428 0.57 -21.22 19.19
CA ALA A 428 -0.84 -20.99 18.87
C ALA A 428 -1.61 -22.28 18.52
N VAL A 429 -0.92 -23.33 18.10
CA VAL A 429 -1.51 -24.64 17.77
C VAL A 429 -1.33 -25.65 18.89
N LEU A 430 -0.16 -25.69 19.49
CA LEU A 430 0.17 -26.68 20.54
C LEU A 430 -0.45 -26.33 21.88
N GLU A 431 -0.62 -25.06 22.20
CA GLU A 431 -1.15 -24.54 23.46
C GLU A 431 -2.59 -24.03 23.31
N LYS A 432 -3.48 -24.95 22.94
CA LYS A 432 -4.91 -24.65 22.78
C LYS A 432 -5.51 -24.13 24.08
N GLY A 433 -6.09 -22.92 24.04
CA GLY A 433 -6.72 -22.29 25.21
C GLY A 433 -5.89 -21.13 25.80
N ALA A 434 -4.63 -20.96 25.40
CA ALA A 434 -3.89 -19.75 25.73
C ALA A 434 -4.41 -18.57 24.88
N HIS A 435 -4.54 -17.39 25.50
CA HIS A 435 -5.05 -16.18 24.85
C HIS A 435 -3.92 -15.33 24.26
N ASP A 436 -2.73 -15.40 24.86
CA ASP A 436 -1.55 -14.66 24.46
C ASP A 436 -0.42 -15.62 24.09
N HIS A 437 0.19 -15.36 22.93
CA HIS A 437 1.29 -16.10 22.36
C HIS A 437 2.51 -15.20 22.09
N GLY A 438 2.55 -13.99 22.65
CA GLY A 438 3.72 -13.12 22.63
C GLY A 438 4.89 -13.74 23.43
N LEU A 439 6.12 -13.33 23.13
CA LEU A 439 7.32 -13.92 23.72
C LEU A 439 7.29 -13.81 25.26
N ASP A 440 6.93 -12.65 25.81
CA ASP A 440 6.84 -12.45 27.27
C ASP A 440 5.84 -13.42 27.92
N ALA A 441 4.67 -13.62 27.30
CA ALA A 441 3.67 -14.57 27.80
C ALA A 441 4.14 -16.02 27.73
N LEU A 442 4.95 -16.38 26.72
CA LEU A 442 5.55 -17.71 26.60
C LEU A 442 6.66 -17.92 27.64
N VAL A 443 7.52 -16.92 27.83
CA VAL A 443 8.58 -16.91 28.84
C VAL A 443 8.00 -17.15 30.23
N GLU A 444 6.96 -16.41 30.61
CA GLU A 444 6.26 -16.57 31.87
C GLU A 444 5.62 -17.99 32.00
N ARG A 445 4.92 -18.43 30.97
CA ARG A 445 4.18 -19.70 30.93
C ARG A 445 5.10 -20.91 31.05
N HIS A 446 6.29 -20.84 30.46
CA HIS A 446 7.27 -21.93 30.50
C HIS A 446 8.30 -21.78 31.63
N GLY A 447 8.18 -20.73 32.42
CA GLY A 447 9.10 -20.50 33.56
C GLY A 447 10.55 -20.25 33.12
N VAL A 448 10.74 -19.65 31.94
CA VAL A 448 12.08 -19.31 31.42
C VAL A 448 12.64 -18.15 32.23
N ILE A 449 13.81 -18.36 32.82
CA ILE A 449 14.48 -17.32 33.63
C ILE A 449 15.54 -16.63 32.79
N LEU A 450 15.34 -15.32 32.56
CA LEU A 450 16.30 -14.44 31.91
C LEU A 450 16.70 -13.34 32.90
N PRO A 451 17.99 -12.92 32.90
CA PRO A 451 18.39 -11.71 33.60
C PRO A 451 17.61 -10.51 33.08
N GLU A 452 17.21 -9.59 33.96
CA GLU A 452 16.43 -8.42 33.57
C GLU A 452 17.19 -7.49 32.57
N ALA A 453 18.52 -7.49 32.67
CA ALA A 453 19.39 -6.74 31.76
C ALA A 453 19.43 -7.29 30.32
N ASP A 454 19.03 -8.54 30.10
CA ASP A 454 19.04 -9.20 28.80
C ASP A 454 17.68 -9.10 28.10
N ARG A 455 16.62 -8.69 28.81
CA ARG A 455 15.27 -8.53 28.24
C ARG A 455 15.26 -7.38 27.23
N HIS A 456 14.54 -7.60 26.12
CA HIS A 456 14.46 -6.65 25.01
C HIS A 456 15.82 -6.33 24.39
N THR A 457 16.69 -7.31 24.34
CA THR A 457 17.89 -7.31 23.49
C THR A 457 17.79 -8.49 22.53
N ALA A 458 18.25 -8.33 21.30
CA ALA A 458 18.15 -9.40 20.31
C ALA A 458 18.77 -10.73 20.81
N LEU A 459 19.87 -10.70 21.57
CA LEU A 459 20.46 -11.90 22.13
C LEU A 459 19.63 -12.51 23.26
N GLY A 460 19.10 -11.68 24.16
CA GLY A 460 18.25 -12.12 25.26
C GLY A 460 16.95 -12.75 24.74
N ASP A 461 16.33 -12.11 23.76
CA ASP A 461 15.10 -12.61 23.15
C ASP A 461 15.34 -13.88 22.31
N SER A 462 16.52 -14.00 21.66
CA SER A 462 16.97 -15.27 21.03
C SER A 462 17.13 -16.39 22.04
N LEU A 463 17.74 -16.13 23.21
CA LEU A 463 17.93 -17.11 24.29
C LEU A 463 16.57 -17.54 24.87
N ALA A 464 15.68 -16.58 25.14
CA ALA A 464 14.32 -16.86 25.60
C ALA A 464 13.55 -17.72 24.61
N THR A 465 13.60 -17.33 23.34
CA THR A 465 12.93 -18.05 22.25
C THR A 465 13.49 -19.48 22.12
N ALA A 466 14.78 -19.69 22.36
CA ALA A 466 15.40 -21.02 22.32
C ALA A 466 14.86 -21.95 23.40
N GLU A 467 14.75 -21.49 24.66
CA GLU A 467 14.18 -22.25 25.76
C GLU A 467 12.69 -22.52 25.52
N VAL A 468 11.93 -21.52 25.07
CA VAL A 468 10.52 -21.69 24.70
C VAL A 468 10.37 -22.70 23.57
N PHE A 469 11.23 -22.65 22.55
CA PHE A 469 11.18 -23.58 21.43
C PHE A 469 11.39 -25.03 21.89
N LEU A 470 12.34 -25.29 22.75
CA LEU A 470 12.55 -26.62 23.31
C LEU A 470 11.34 -27.12 24.13
N ALA A 471 10.69 -26.21 24.86
CA ALA A 471 9.47 -26.56 25.61
C ALA A 471 8.29 -26.85 24.67
N LEU A 472 8.18 -26.15 23.54
CA LEU A 472 7.17 -26.41 22.51
C LEU A 472 7.46 -27.70 21.74
N LEU A 473 8.73 -28.01 21.46
CA LEU A 473 9.17 -29.27 20.86
C LEU A 473 8.74 -30.45 21.70
N ALA A 474 8.92 -30.36 23.01
CA ALA A 474 8.48 -31.41 23.96
C ALA A 474 6.96 -31.63 23.98
N LYS A 475 6.16 -30.64 23.52
CA LYS A 475 4.70 -30.75 23.37
C LYS A 475 4.28 -31.28 22.00
N ALA A 476 5.19 -31.33 21.06
CA ALA A 476 4.94 -31.75 19.67
C ALA A 476 5.19 -33.24 19.44
N ASP A 477 4.75 -34.10 20.36
CA ASP A 477 5.04 -35.54 20.42
C ASP A 477 4.81 -36.34 19.12
N ALA A 478 3.90 -35.86 18.27
CA ALA A 478 3.57 -36.48 17.00
C ALA A 478 4.49 -36.05 15.85
N ALA A 479 5.27 -34.98 16.03
CA ALA A 479 6.18 -34.47 14.98
C ALA A 479 7.50 -35.26 15.03
N LYS A 480 7.94 -35.78 13.90
CA LYS A 480 9.22 -36.46 13.75
C LYS A 480 10.19 -35.75 12.84
N THR A 481 9.67 -34.91 11.98
CA THR A 481 10.45 -34.15 10.98
C THR A 481 10.17 -32.66 11.08
N VAL A 482 11.04 -31.85 10.49
CA VAL A 482 10.82 -30.40 10.36
C VAL A 482 9.55 -30.11 9.57
N ALA A 483 9.23 -30.92 8.55
CA ALA A 483 7.98 -30.82 7.78
C ALA A 483 6.74 -30.98 8.66
N ASP A 484 6.78 -31.86 9.67
CA ASP A 484 5.68 -32.01 10.64
C ASP A 484 5.47 -30.74 11.47
N LEU A 485 6.55 -30.10 11.94
CA LEU A 485 6.48 -28.82 12.68
C LEU A 485 5.95 -27.69 11.78
N GLN A 486 6.38 -27.65 10.52
CA GLN A 486 5.83 -26.71 9.55
C GLN A 486 4.32 -26.94 9.32
N ALA A 487 3.90 -28.20 9.20
CA ALA A 487 2.49 -28.56 9.05
C ALA A 487 1.65 -28.17 10.29
N ILE A 488 2.22 -28.28 11.51
CA ILE A 488 1.60 -27.77 12.73
C ILE A 488 1.45 -26.24 12.63
N SER A 489 2.51 -25.50 12.35
CA SER A 489 2.50 -24.04 12.20
C SER A 489 1.48 -23.57 11.17
N HIS A 490 1.28 -24.32 10.09
CA HIS A 490 0.31 -24.02 9.05
C HIS A 490 -1.15 -24.02 9.56
N LYS A 491 -1.47 -24.69 10.65
CA LYS A 491 -2.81 -24.70 11.25
C LYS A 491 -3.14 -23.41 12.01
N ALA A 492 -2.16 -22.57 12.35
CA ALA A 492 -2.33 -21.29 13.03
C ALA A 492 -2.87 -20.17 12.11
N ARG A 493 -4.04 -20.40 11.46
CA ARG A 493 -4.60 -19.54 10.40
C ARG A 493 -4.78 -18.07 10.80
N ARG A 494 -5.17 -17.80 12.04
CA ARG A 494 -5.41 -16.43 12.57
C ARG A 494 -4.10 -15.66 12.61
N PHE A 495 -3.07 -16.19 13.23
CA PHE A 495 -1.77 -15.54 13.40
C PHE A 495 -1.03 -15.38 12.07
N ARG A 496 -1.06 -16.38 11.19
CA ARG A 496 -0.54 -16.28 9.82
C ARG A 496 -1.20 -15.17 8.99
N ARG A 497 -2.46 -14.81 9.28
CA ARG A 497 -3.10 -13.65 8.63
C ARG A 497 -2.56 -12.33 9.17
N LEU A 498 -2.25 -12.25 10.46
CA LEU A 498 -1.64 -11.06 11.08
C LEU A 498 -0.22 -10.85 10.57
N GLN A 499 0.57 -11.92 10.46
CA GLN A 499 1.94 -11.86 9.92
C GLN A 499 2.04 -11.42 8.45
N LYS A 500 0.95 -11.49 7.68
CA LYS A 500 0.92 -10.99 6.29
C LYS A 500 0.95 -9.47 6.15
N GLN A 501 0.89 -8.74 7.24
CA GLN A 501 1.00 -7.28 7.22
C GLN A 501 2.47 -6.81 7.06
N PHE A 502 3.41 -7.67 7.36
CA PHE A 502 4.83 -7.46 7.10
C PHE A 502 5.20 -7.94 5.69
#